data_072004e772ae99e4a55081878e3f697b
#
_entry.id   072004e772ae99e4a55081878e3f697b
#
_cell.length_a   1.000
_cell.length_b   1.000
_cell.length_c   1.000
_cell.angle_alpha   90.00
_cell.angle_beta   90.00
_cell.angle_gamma   90.00
#
_symmetry.space_group_name_H-M   'P 1'
#
loop_
_entity.id
_entity.type
_entity.pdbx_description
1 polymer ?
#
loop_
_entity_poly.entity_id
_entity_poly.type
_entity_poly.pdbx_seq_one_letter_code
_entity_poly.pdbx_strand_id
1 'polypeptide(L)'
;MVATRSGKWEVRIVKLPTSSRRGFLKYTGLSALGAFVTACLSSNAPAAGSPSPSTGGVGGIASPASTITWKIQSGWAGNDIFQEMFLEWKQMIEDMSGGRLKIDALPVNTITNTSDAIDAVHSGTLDGAHHVPAYYYGKDHAVSLMGTGPMMGMSGDMWLAWYWYGGGQAIFDDIMQRKLKLNVVSFFYMPMQTQPLGWFKNEIKGPDDFKGMKFRTVGLATGIYEGMGASVISVPGSQVASSLDRGLIDAAEFNNTTSDIAYGLPDVRQILMAKSYHQASEILNVSINKTKWDALPKDLQAIVKYATWAGSGSGVWRSIDENSRDYKKLLDRGIKIIKTPQSVLDAQLKAWDTVVAKESKDNPEFVKMLDSQRQWAQRVFPWADAINIPTPDPVSYKAMFK
;
A
#
# COMPACT_ATOMS: atom_id res chain seq x y z
N MET A 1 -3.41 15.18 -35.25
CA MET A 1 -2.25 15.33 -36.17
C MET A 1 -2.73 15.02 -37.57
N VAL A 2 -2.51 15.89 -38.53
CA VAL A 2 -2.86 15.67 -39.93
C VAL A 2 -1.56 15.79 -40.72
N ALA A 3 -1.28 14.81 -41.57
CA ALA A 3 -0.09 14.84 -42.42
C ALA A 3 -0.27 15.81 -43.59
N THR A 4 0.68 16.72 -43.78
CA THR A 4 0.70 17.61 -44.95
C THR A 4 1.51 16.94 -46.08
N ARG A 5 1.26 17.32 -47.35
CA ARG A 5 1.94 16.81 -48.52
C ARG A 5 3.47 17.03 -48.55
N SER A 6 4.01 17.77 -47.57
CA SER A 6 5.45 18.06 -47.43
C SER A 6 6.15 17.25 -46.30
N GLY A 7 5.47 16.29 -45.69
CA GLY A 7 6.04 15.44 -44.61
C GLY A 7 6.30 16.13 -43.28
N LYS A 8 5.78 17.33 -43.06
CA LYS A 8 5.84 18.01 -41.75
C LYS A 8 4.53 17.81 -40.99
N TRP A 9 4.64 17.55 -39.71
CA TRP A 9 3.50 17.39 -38.81
C TRP A 9 3.11 18.73 -38.18
N GLU A 10 1.89 19.19 -38.40
CA GLU A 10 1.33 20.36 -37.71
C GLU A 10 0.30 19.93 -36.65
N VAL A 11 0.43 20.49 -35.45
CA VAL A 11 -0.52 20.32 -34.37
C VAL A 11 -1.62 21.38 -34.51
N ARG A 12 -2.80 20.97 -34.94
CA ARG A 12 -3.97 21.84 -34.93
C ARG A 12 -4.63 21.80 -33.56
N ILE A 13 -4.47 22.84 -32.76
CA ILE A 13 -5.19 23.03 -31.51
C ILE A 13 -6.63 23.39 -31.81
N VAL A 14 -7.54 22.46 -31.58
CA VAL A 14 -8.97 22.72 -31.58
C VAL A 14 -9.31 23.38 -30.24
N LYS A 15 -9.59 24.68 -30.23
CA LYS A 15 -10.13 25.36 -29.06
C LYS A 15 -11.54 24.84 -28.80
N LEU A 16 -11.71 24.08 -27.72
CA LEU A 16 -13.04 23.75 -27.21
C LEU A 16 -13.72 25.01 -26.66
N PRO A 17 -15.01 25.23 -26.92
CA PRO A 17 -15.70 26.38 -26.37
C PRO A 17 -15.79 26.26 -24.84
N THR A 18 -15.37 27.31 -24.14
CA THR A 18 -15.56 27.44 -22.69
C THR A 18 -17.04 27.58 -22.40
N SER A 19 -17.67 26.50 -21.89
CA SER A 19 -19.04 26.58 -21.38
C SER A 19 -19.06 27.33 -20.06
N SER A 20 -19.69 28.48 -20.01
CA SER A 20 -19.95 29.22 -18.79
C SER A 20 -20.91 28.41 -17.88
N ARG A 21 -20.71 28.48 -16.56
CA ARG A 21 -21.54 27.82 -15.54
C ARG A 21 -23.07 28.12 -15.61
N ARG A 22 -23.50 29.05 -16.48
CA ARG A 22 -24.91 29.40 -16.67
C ARG A 22 -25.64 28.55 -17.72
N GLY A 23 -24.93 27.70 -18.50
CA GLY A 23 -25.52 26.84 -19.54
C GLY A 23 -26.01 25.47 -19.03
N PHE A 24 -25.60 25.03 -17.85
CA PHE A 24 -25.92 23.68 -17.38
C PHE A 24 -27.33 23.51 -16.79
N LEU A 25 -28.03 24.60 -16.49
CA LEU A 25 -29.38 24.59 -15.87
C LEU A 25 -30.55 24.64 -16.87
N LYS A 26 -30.34 24.52 -18.17
CA LYS A 26 -31.41 24.61 -19.18
C LYS A 26 -31.85 23.30 -19.85
N TYR A 27 -31.29 22.15 -19.46
CA TYR A 27 -31.61 20.82 -20.04
C TYR A 27 -32.19 19.79 -19.08
N THR A 28 -32.64 20.18 -17.88
CA THR A 28 -33.36 19.29 -16.96
C THR A 28 -34.83 19.76 -16.85
N GLY A 29 -35.59 19.53 -17.86
CA GLY A 29 -37.01 19.82 -17.84
C GLY A 29 -37.71 19.44 -19.13
N LEU A 30 -37.96 18.16 -19.37
CA LEU A 30 -39.08 17.60 -20.16
C LEU A 30 -38.91 16.06 -20.26
N SER A 31 -39.54 15.33 -19.40
CA SER A 31 -40.04 13.97 -19.65
C SER A 31 -40.64 13.40 -18.34
N ALA A 32 -41.85 13.77 -18.04
CA ALA A 32 -42.73 13.01 -17.15
C ALA A 32 -44.18 13.42 -17.42
N LEU A 33 -44.80 12.82 -18.44
CA LEU A 33 -46.26 12.77 -18.59
C LEU A 33 -46.59 11.51 -19.42
N GLY A 34 -46.83 10.41 -18.73
CA GLY A 34 -47.36 9.14 -19.23
C GLY A 34 -48.63 8.81 -18.46
N ALA A 35 -49.78 8.99 -19.11
CA ALA A 35 -51.10 8.94 -18.57
C ALA A 35 -51.51 7.54 -18.04
N PHE A 36 -52.12 7.53 -16.85
CA PHE A 36 -52.99 6.43 -16.39
C PHE A 36 -54.34 6.53 -17.07
N VAL A 37 -54.73 5.51 -17.84
CA VAL A 37 -56.12 5.31 -18.30
C VAL A 37 -56.77 4.28 -17.36
N THR A 38 -57.74 4.78 -16.60
CA THR A 38 -58.65 3.98 -15.79
C THR A 38 -59.81 3.51 -16.69
N ALA A 39 -59.99 2.22 -16.86
CA ALA A 39 -61.21 1.65 -17.45
C ALA A 39 -62.02 0.92 -16.40
N CYS A 40 -63.12 1.52 -16.00
CA CYS A 40 -64.20 0.86 -15.24
C CYS A 40 -65.07 0.11 -16.24
N LEU A 41 -65.29 -1.20 -15.97
CA LEU A 41 -66.46 -1.90 -16.47
C LEU A 41 -66.99 -2.82 -15.35
N SER A 42 -68.19 -2.52 -14.96
CA SER A 42 -69.02 -3.26 -14.01
C SER A 42 -69.68 -4.49 -14.66
N SER A 43 -69.71 -5.63 -13.95
CA SER A 43 -70.79 -6.63 -14.13
C SER A 43 -70.97 -7.46 -12.86
N ASN A 44 -72.24 -7.73 -12.49
CA ASN A 44 -72.80 -8.24 -11.29
C ASN A 44 -72.66 -9.77 -11.04
N ALA A 45 -72.47 -10.09 -9.76
CA ALA A 45 -73.06 -11.20 -8.96
C ALA A 45 -72.51 -12.61 -9.12
N PRO A 46 -72.75 -13.53 -8.11
CA PRO A 46 -73.16 -13.38 -6.71
C PRO A 46 -72.18 -14.01 -5.68
N ALA A 47 -72.49 -13.74 -4.42
CA ALA A 47 -71.74 -14.13 -3.22
C ALA A 47 -71.58 -15.65 -2.99
N ALA A 48 -70.35 -16.03 -2.59
CA ALA A 48 -70.10 -17.23 -1.77
C ALA A 48 -68.77 -17.12 -1.04
N GLY A 49 -68.83 -17.21 0.29
CA GLY A 49 -67.74 -17.68 1.14
C GLY A 49 -66.55 -16.72 1.33
N SER A 50 -66.58 -15.96 2.45
CA SER A 50 -65.39 -15.27 2.99
C SER A 50 -64.36 -16.29 3.47
N PRO A 51 -63.13 -16.29 2.98
CA PRO A 51 -62.00 -16.80 3.74
C PRO A 51 -61.46 -15.62 4.60
N SER A 52 -61.27 -15.90 5.88
CA SER A 52 -60.59 -15.02 6.81
C SER A 52 -59.23 -14.53 6.24
N PRO A 53 -58.84 -13.28 6.44
CA PRO A 53 -57.52 -12.82 6.05
C PRO A 53 -56.49 -13.59 6.90
N SER A 54 -55.71 -14.45 6.23
CA SER A 54 -54.46 -14.94 6.81
C SER A 54 -53.60 -13.71 7.08
N THR A 55 -53.39 -13.40 8.35
CA THR A 55 -52.33 -12.50 8.77
C THR A 55 -51.03 -13.05 8.22
N GLY A 56 -50.64 -12.55 7.02
CA GLY A 56 -49.30 -12.73 6.52
C GLY A 56 -48.34 -12.23 7.59
N GLY A 57 -47.60 -13.14 8.19
CA GLY A 57 -46.60 -12.82 9.18
C GLY A 57 -45.72 -11.69 8.66
N VAL A 58 -45.78 -10.57 9.34
CA VAL A 58 -44.78 -9.52 9.24
C VAL A 58 -43.44 -10.25 9.36
N GLY A 59 -42.67 -10.27 8.29
CA GLY A 59 -41.36 -10.92 8.25
C GLY A 59 -40.62 -10.55 9.53
N GLY A 60 -40.28 -11.57 10.32
CA GLY A 60 -39.60 -11.36 11.59
C GLY A 60 -38.44 -10.42 11.39
N ILE A 61 -38.38 -9.36 12.15
CA ILE A 61 -37.20 -8.51 12.23
C ILE A 61 -36.08 -9.47 12.58
N ALA A 62 -35.22 -9.76 11.58
CA ALA A 62 -34.04 -10.60 11.79
C ALA A 62 -33.33 -10.04 13.01
N SER A 63 -33.16 -10.87 14.04
CA SER A 63 -32.38 -10.49 15.21
C SER A 63 -31.11 -9.82 14.72
N PRO A 64 -30.69 -8.65 15.25
CA PRO A 64 -29.50 -7.99 14.79
C PRO A 64 -28.35 -8.99 14.87
N ALA A 65 -27.74 -9.29 13.70
CA ALA A 65 -26.61 -10.19 13.64
C ALA A 65 -25.57 -9.72 14.66
N SER A 66 -25.10 -10.62 15.51
CA SER A 66 -24.14 -10.26 16.56
C SER A 66 -22.94 -9.55 15.94
N THR A 67 -22.62 -8.36 16.44
CA THR A 67 -21.45 -7.60 16.00
C THR A 67 -20.20 -8.35 16.41
N ILE A 68 -19.32 -8.58 15.44
CA ILE A 68 -17.97 -9.13 15.65
C ILE A 68 -17.03 -7.94 15.77
N THR A 69 -16.17 -7.93 16.77
CA THR A 69 -15.14 -6.89 16.93
C THR A 69 -13.78 -7.52 16.89
N TRP A 70 -12.89 -7.00 16.04
CA TRP A 70 -11.49 -7.38 15.98
C TRP A 70 -10.59 -6.29 16.52
N LYS A 71 -9.66 -6.67 17.38
CA LYS A 71 -8.62 -5.81 17.92
C LYS A 71 -7.39 -5.92 17.01
N ILE A 72 -7.09 -4.86 16.25
CA ILE A 72 -5.99 -4.83 15.28
C ILE A 72 -5.05 -3.69 15.63
N GLN A 73 -3.77 -4.00 15.87
CA GLN A 73 -2.75 -3.00 16.15
C GLN A 73 -1.95 -2.68 14.89
N SER A 74 -1.77 -1.38 14.63
CA SER A 74 -0.90 -0.86 13.58
C SER A 74 0.55 -0.77 14.02
N GLY A 75 1.47 -0.83 13.07
CA GLY A 75 2.90 -0.62 13.28
C GLY A 75 3.31 0.85 13.31
N TRP A 76 2.36 1.78 13.17
CA TRP A 76 2.64 3.22 13.03
C TRP A 76 1.95 4.06 14.09
N ALA A 77 2.49 5.26 14.34
CA ALA A 77 1.96 6.24 15.27
C ALA A 77 0.62 6.82 14.79
N GLY A 78 -0.17 7.35 15.72
CA GLY A 78 -1.52 7.85 15.44
C GLY A 78 -1.60 8.99 14.42
N ASN A 79 -0.50 9.70 14.20
CA ASN A 79 -0.38 10.82 13.23
C ASN A 79 0.38 10.43 11.96
N ASP A 80 0.63 9.15 11.73
CA ASP A 80 1.31 8.66 10.52
C ASP A 80 0.29 8.40 9.41
N ILE A 81 0.65 8.70 8.16
CA ILE A 81 -0.19 8.46 6.98
C ILE A 81 -0.67 7.00 6.87
N PHE A 82 0.16 6.04 7.28
CA PHE A 82 -0.23 4.62 7.23
C PHE A 82 -1.25 4.25 8.30
N GLN A 83 -1.21 4.93 9.46
CA GLN A 83 -2.29 4.79 10.44
C GLN A 83 -3.60 5.37 9.91
N GLU A 84 -3.55 6.51 9.23
CA GLU A 84 -4.74 7.10 8.62
C GLU A 84 -5.32 6.21 7.52
N MET A 85 -4.48 5.62 6.66
CA MET A 85 -4.89 4.65 5.64
C MET A 85 -5.51 3.39 6.27
N PHE A 86 -4.97 2.93 7.40
CA PHE A 86 -5.53 1.82 8.15
C PHE A 86 -6.91 2.16 8.73
N LEU A 87 -7.09 3.38 9.24
CA LEU A 87 -8.40 3.84 9.73
C LEU A 87 -9.42 3.97 8.59
N GLU A 88 -8.99 4.36 7.40
CA GLU A 88 -9.84 4.38 6.21
C GLU A 88 -10.26 2.95 5.79
N TRP A 89 -9.33 2.00 5.78
CA TRP A 89 -9.64 0.59 5.53
C TRP A 89 -10.62 0.02 6.57
N LYS A 90 -10.42 0.33 7.85
CA LYS A 90 -11.38 0.02 8.92
C LYS A 90 -12.77 0.56 8.58
N GLN A 91 -12.86 1.84 8.23
CA GLN A 91 -14.15 2.48 7.92
C GLN A 91 -14.85 1.81 6.75
N MET A 92 -14.11 1.47 5.67
CA MET A 92 -14.66 0.71 4.53
C MET A 92 -15.31 -0.61 4.97
N ILE A 93 -14.67 -1.35 5.87
CA ILE A 93 -15.22 -2.62 6.39
C ILE A 93 -16.48 -2.38 7.22
N GLU A 94 -16.45 -1.40 8.13
CA GLU A 94 -17.59 -1.09 8.98
C GLU A 94 -18.80 -0.64 8.16
N ASP A 95 -18.59 0.21 7.16
CA ASP A 95 -19.65 0.69 6.25
C ASP A 95 -20.23 -0.45 5.40
N MET A 96 -19.38 -1.21 4.73
CA MET A 96 -19.84 -2.32 3.86
C MET A 96 -20.49 -3.46 4.64
N SER A 97 -20.07 -3.69 5.88
CA SER A 97 -20.68 -4.71 6.74
C SER A 97 -21.96 -4.25 7.43
N GLY A 98 -22.33 -2.96 7.33
CA GLY A 98 -23.41 -2.38 8.10
C GLY A 98 -23.15 -2.46 9.62
N GLY A 99 -21.88 -2.37 10.05
CA GLY A 99 -21.46 -2.45 11.44
C GLY A 99 -21.44 -3.87 12.03
N ARG A 100 -21.61 -4.92 11.22
CA ARG A 100 -21.54 -6.31 11.68
C ARG A 100 -20.11 -6.75 12.00
N LEU A 101 -19.11 -6.18 11.33
CA LEU A 101 -17.71 -6.32 11.67
C LEU A 101 -17.16 -4.95 12.04
N LYS A 102 -16.66 -4.83 13.25
CA LYS A 102 -16.00 -3.64 13.78
C LYS A 102 -14.52 -3.89 14.02
N ILE A 103 -13.72 -2.85 13.88
CA ILE A 103 -12.27 -2.92 14.12
C ILE A 103 -11.91 -1.92 15.20
N ASP A 104 -11.43 -2.43 16.33
CA ASP A 104 -10.73 -1.66 17.34
C ASP A 104 -9.30 -1.43 16.85
N ALA A 105 -9.09 -0.26 16.24
CA ALA A 105 -7.84 0.09 15.55
C ALA A 105 -6.88 0.79 16.51
N LEU A 106 -5.81 0.09 16.88
CA LEU A 106 -4.82 0.54 17.85
C LEU A 106 -3.57 1.06 17.15
N PRO A 107 -2.99 2.19 17.58
CA PRO A 107 -1.68 2.63 17.08
C PRO A 107 -0.55 1.75 17.64
N VAL A 108 0.67 1.97 17.10
CA VAL A 108 1.88 1.24 17.52
C VAL A 108 2.11 1.28 19.04
N ASN A 109 2.65 0.21 19.58
CA ASN A 109 3.02 0.08 21.01
C ASN A 109 1.84 0.15 22.01
N THR A 110 0.61 -0.05 21.56
CA THR A 110 -0.56 -0.07 22.47
C THR A 110 -0.62 -1.39 23.27
N ILE A 111 -0.46 -2.51 22.61
CA ILE A 111 -0.47 -3.86 23.24
C ILE A 111 0.92 -4.48 23.22
N THR A 112 1.62 -4.38 22.08
CA THR A 112 2.94 -4.95 21.90
C THR A 112 3.82 -4.04 21.03
N ASN A 113 5.13 -4.27 21.02
CA ASN A 113 6.00 -3.60 20.05
C ASN A 113 5.81 -4.16 18.63
N THR A 114 6.35 -3.45 17.64
CA THR A 114 6.15 -3.81 16.22
C THR A 114 6.75 -5.19 15.87
N SER A 115 7.89 -5.57 16.46
CA SER A 115 8.57 -6.85 16.16
C SER A 115 7.77 -8.05 16.63
N ASP A 116 7.02 -7.92 17.73
CA ASP A 116 6.28 -9.00 18.37
C ASP A 116 4.80 -9.04 17.91
N ALA A 117 4.39 -8.08 17.06
CA ALA A 117 3.00 -7.97 16.65
C ALA A 117 2.46 -9.23 15.97
N ILE A 118 3.27 -9.89 15.13
CA ILE A 118 2.84 -11.13 14.45
C ILE A 118 2.69 -12.31 15.41
N ASP A 119 3.50 -12.38 16.47
CA ASP A 119 3.38 -13.40 17.52
C ASP A 119 2.14 -13.15 18.38
N ALA A 120 1.81 -11.89 18.66
CA ALA A 120 0.57 -11.52 19.31
C ALA A 120 -0.68 -11.89 18.50
N VAL A 121 -0.61 -11.78 17.17
CA VAL A 121 -1.67 -12.28 16.29
C VAL A 121 -1.73 -13.80 16.28
N HIS A 122 -0.58 -14.49 16.19
CA HIS A 122 -0.52 -15.94 16.25
C HIS A 122 -1.17 -16.50 17.53
N SER A 123 -0.83 -15.93 18.68
CA SER A 123 -1.35 -16.35 19.99
C SER A 123 -2.81 -15.96 20.24
N GLY A 124 -3.37 -15.03 19.45
CA GLY A 124 -4.73 -14.48 19.64
C GLY A 124 -4.80 -13.35 20.69
N THR A 125 -3.66 -12.83 21.16
CA THR A 125 -3.60 -11.60 21.98
C THR A 125 -4.11 -10.39 21.19
N LEU A 126 -3.79 -10.34 19.89
CA LEU A 126 -4.39 -9.48 18.89
C LEU A 126 -5.20 -10.32 17.90
N ASP A 127 -6.30 -9.81 17.40
CA ASP A 127 -7.05 -10.43 16.30
C ASP A 127 -6.37 -10.17 14.95
N GLY A 128 -5.59 -9.09 14.84
CA GLY A 128 -4.79 -8.78 13.68
C GLY A 128 -3.72 -7.74 13.94
N ALA A 129 -2.82 -7.56 12.96
CA ALA A 129 -1.82 -6.51 12.95
C ALA A 129 -1.71 -5.89 11.54
N HIS A 130 -1.65 -4.56 11.48
CA HIS A 130 -1.36 -3.78 10.28
C HIS A 130 0.09 -3.37 10.27
N HIS A 131 0.89 -3.84 9.30
CA HIS A 131 2.35 -3.74 9.34
C HIS A 131 3.01 -4.03 7.97
N VAL A 132 4.33 -4.29 7.99
CA VAL A 132 5.13 -4.73 6.84
C VAL A 132 5.96 -5.95 7.20
N PRO A 133 6.16 -6.91 6.28
CA PRO A 133 6.93 -8.13 6.56
C PRO A 133 8.41 -7.91 6.83
N ALA A 134 8.98 -6.78 6.46
CA ALA A 134 10.35 -6.42 6.79
C ALA A 134 10.65 -6.52 8.31
N TYR A 135 9.64 -6.31 9.15
CA TYR A 135 9.76 -6.44 10.60
C TYR A 135 9.85 -7.88 11.10
N TYR A 136 9.54 -8.87 10.26
CA TYR A 136 9.72 -10.31 10.60
C TYR A 136 10.96 -10.91 9.96
N TYR A 137 11.84 -10.10 9.43
CA TYR A 137 13.10 -10.56 8.82
C TYR A 137 13.83 -11.59 9.66
N GLY A 138 13.88 -11.40 10.99
CA GLY A 138 14.48 -12.34 11.92
C GLY A 138 13.79 -13.72 12.04
N LYS A 139 12.55 -13.88 11.54
CA LYS A 139 11.86 -15.18 11.51
C LYS A 139 12.20 -15.97 10.25
N ASP A 140 12.20 -15.31 9.12
CA ASP A 140 12.64 -15.85 7.83
C ASP A 140 12.92 -14.70 6.86
N HIS A 141 14.10 -14.72 6.26
CA HIS A 141 14.50 -13.66 5.32
C HIS A 141 13.61 -13.60 4.06
N ALA A 142 13.00 -14.73 3.65
CA ALA A 142 12.11 -14.78 2.50
C ALA A 142 10.91 -13.83 2.62
N VAL A 143 10.36 -13.63 3.84
CA VAL A 143 9.21 -12.74 4.03
C VAL A 143 9.53 -11.30 3.66
N SER A 144 10.78 -10.87 3.77
CA SER A 144 11.22 -9.53 3.41
C SER A 144 11.25 -9.26 1.90
N LEU A 145 11.22 -10.31 1.05
CA LEU A 145 11.01 -10.15 -0.40
C LEU A 145 9.64 -9.53 -0.74
N MET A 146 8.75 -9.43 0.26
CA MET A 146 7.45 -8.80 0.10
C MET A 146 7.51 -7.26 0.12
N GLY A 147 8.69 -6.64 0.24
CA GLY A 147 8.78 -5.19 0.26
C GLY A 147 10.19 -4.62 0.25
N THR A 148 11.24 -5.39 0.64
CA THR A 148 12.62 -4.88 0.65
C THR A 148 13.43 -5.40 -0.53
N GLY A 149 14.31 -4.55 -1.05
CA GLY A 149 15.12 -4.80 -2.23
C GLY A 149 14.56 -4.15 -3.50
N PRO A 150 15.20 -4.39 -4.66
CA PRO A 150 14.81 -3.79 -5.94
C PRO A 150 13.50 -4.32 -6.55
N MET A 151 12.85 -5.32 -5.94
CA MET A 151 11.57 -5.90 -6.37
C MET A 151 11.52 -6.29 -7.86
N MET A 152 12.60 -6.80 -8.41
CA MET A 152 12.76 -7.09 -9.84
C MET A 152 12.50 -5.88 -10.76
N GLY A 153 12.52 -4.65 -10.24
CA GLY A 153 12.14 -3.43 -10.98
C GLY A 153 10.64 -3.21 -11.12
N MET A 154 9.80 -4.04 -10.51
CA MET A 154 8.35 -3.90 -10.56
C MET A 154 7.88 -2.67 -9.79
N SER A 155 6.85 -1.99 -10.33
CA SER A 155 6.07 -1.03 -9.56
C SER A 155 5.22 -1.74 -8.49
N GLY A 156 4.71 -0.99 -7.52
CA GLY A 156 3.82 -1.53 -6.51
C GLY A 156 2.57 -2.21 -7.09
N ASP A 157 1.99 -1.65 -8.17
CA ASP A 157 0.85 -2.25 -8.85
C ASP A 157 1.20 -3.56 -9.56
N MET A 158 2.36 -3.64 -10.22
CA MET A 158 2.85 -4.88 -10.84
C MET A 158 3.09 -5.96 -9.78
N TRP A 159 3.59 -5.54 -8.62
CA TRP A 159 3.86 -6.43 -7.50
C TRP A 159 2.55 -6.93 -6.85
N LEU A 160 1.57 -6.06 -6.61
CA LEU A 160 0.23 -6.46 -6.12
C LEU A 160 -0.48 -7.37 -7.13
N ALA A 161 -0.31 -7.12 -8.43
CA ALA A 161 -0.83 -8.02 -9.46
C ALA A 161 -0.18 -9.41 -9.39
N TRP A 162 1.15 -9.50 -9.13
CA TRP A 162 1.82 -10.77 -8.83
C TRP A 162 1.25 -11.43 -7.59
N TYR A 163 1.08 -10.68 -6.51
CA TYR A 163 0.55 -11.21 -5.26
C TYR A 163 -0.85 -11.83 -5.44
N TRP A 164 -1.77 -11.11 -6.08
CA TRP A 164 -3.16 -11.53 -6.24
C TRP A 164 -3.40 -12.54 -7.38
N TYR A 165 -2.62 -12.48 -8.47
CA TYR A 165 -2.85 -13.27 -9.69
C TYR A 165 -1.65 -14.13 -10.12
N GLY A 166 -0.47 -13.90 -9.56
CA GLY A 166 0.77 -14.62 -9.85
C GLY A 166 1.13 -15.70 -8.83
N GLY A 167 0.26 -15.96 -7.85
CA GLY A 167 0.49 -16.97 -6.82
C GLY A 167 1.26 -16.46 -5.58
N GLY A 168 1.56 -15.17 -5.51
CA GLY A 168 2.31 -14.58 -4.39
C GLY A 168 1.64 -14.79 -3.05
N GLN A 169 0.30 -14.69 -2.97
CA GLN A 169 -0.45 -14.95 -1.75
C GLN A 169 -0.23 -16.37 -1.23
N ALA A 170 -0.39 -17.36 -2.09
CA ALA A 170 -0.22 -18.75 -1.68
C ALA A 170 1.22 -19.07 -1.21
N ILE A 171 2.24 -18.45 -1.84
CA ILE A 171 3.64 -18.62 -1.43
C ILE A 171 3.86 -18.00 -0.05
N PHE A 172 3.36 -16.78 0.17
CA PHE A 172 3.52 -16.11 1.46
C PHE A 172 2.79 -16.85 2.59
N ASP A 173 1.54 -17.24 2.37
CA ASP A 173 0.75 -18.00 3.34
C ASP A 173 1.40 -19.36 3.67
N ASP A 174 1.99 -20.04 2.68
CA ASP A 174 2.74 -21.28 2.89
C ASP A 174 3.97 -21.07 3.81
N ILE A 175 4.73 -19.99 3.60
CA ILE A 175 5.84 -19.65 4.50
C ILE A 175 5.33 -19.38 5.92
N MET A 176 4.32 -18.53 6.06
CA MET A 176 3.81 -18.15 7.37
C MET A 176 3.19 -19.33 8.11
N GLN A 177 2.34 -20.13 7.45
CA GLN A 177 1.56 -21.17 8.09
C GLN A 177 2.31 -22.52 8.18
N ARG A 178 2.96 -22.96 7.11
CA ARG A 178 3.63 -24.27 7.06
C ARG A 178 5.04 -24.19 7.67
N LYS A 179 5.88 -23.23 7.23
CA LYS A 179 7.27 -23.15 7.67
C LYS A 179 7.38 -22.53 9.05
N LEU A 180 6.79 -21.36 9.25
CA LEU A 180 6.88 -20.61 10.52
C LEU A 180 5.85 -21.07 11.56
N LYS A 181 4.90 -21.93 11.20
CA LYS A 181 3.82 -22.42 12.07
C LYS A 181 2.96 -21.34 12.69
N LEU A 182 2.85 -20.20 12.05
CA LEU A 182 2.04 -19.08 12.53
C LEU A 182 0.57 -19.27 12.14
N ASN A 183 -0.33 -19.08 13.09
CA ASN A 183 -1.79 -19.15 12.91
C ASN A 183 -2.31 -17.81 12.36
N VAL A 184 -1.89 -17.45 11.15
CA VAL A 184 -2.23 -16.17 10.51
C VAL A 184 -2.64 -16.36 9.05
N VAL A 185 -3.46 -15.43 8.54
CA VAL A 185 -3.70 -15.19 7.13
C VAL A 185 -3.41 -13.72 6.85
N SER A 186 -2.79 -13.43 5.71
CA SER A 186 -2.33 -12.07 5.40
C SER A 186 -2.90 -11.56 4.09
N PHE A 187 -3.22 -10.26 4.06
CA PHE A 187 -3.71 -9.55 2.89
C PHE A 187 -2.83 -8.33 2.64
N PHE A 188 -2.20 -8.29 1.46
CA PHE A 188 -1.35 -7.18 1.06
C PHE A 188 -2.15 -6.12 0.31
N TYR A 189 -1.86 -4.85 0.60
CA TYR A 189 -2.53 -3.69 0.04
C TYR A 189 -1.66 -2.43 0.22
N MET A 190 -2.11 -1.28 -0.25
CA MET A 190 -1.43 0.02 -0.08
C MET A 190 0.04 -0.03 -0.51
N PRO A 191 0.33 -0.20 -1.82
CA PRO A 191 1.70 -0.15 -2.30
C PRO A 191 2.26 1.26 -2.13
N MET A 192 3.43 1.34 -1.50
CA MET A 192 4.15 2.59 -1.32
C MET A 192 4.92 2.98 -2.58
N GLN A 193 5.21 4.27 -2.72
CA GLN A 193 6.21 4.74 -3.66
C GLN A 193 7.61 4.32 -3.22
N THR A 194 8.58 4.40 -4.14
CA THR A 194 9.99 4.17 -3.82
C THR A 194 10.43 5.01 -2.63
N GLN A 195 11.02 4.38 -1.63
CA GLN A 195 11.59 5.10 -0.50
C GLN A 195 12.81 5.93 -0.90
N PRO A 196 13.03 7.09 -0.26
CA PRO A 196 14.28 7.81 -0.35
C PRO A 196 15.47 6.96 0.11
N LEU A 197 16.68 7.27 -0.38
CA LEU A 197 17.92 6.66 0.12
C LEU A 197 18.06 6.88 1.63
N GLY A 198 17.62 8.03 2.11
CA GLY A 198 17.55 8.35 3.52
C GLY A 198 17.90 9.81 3.87
N TRP A 199 17.98 10.04 5.16
CA TRP A 199 18.29 11.31 5.82
C TRP A 199 19.74 11.34 6.31
N PHE A 200 20.48 12.37 5.89
CA PHE A 200 21.92 12.45 6.10
C PHE A 200 22.35 13.78 6.70
N LYS A 201 23.49 13.78 7.41
CA LYS A 201 24.17 14.98 7.85
C LYS A 201 24.90 15.67 6.71
N ASN A 202 25.52 14.86 5.83
CA ASN A 202 26.28 15.30 4.66
C ASN A 202 25.71 14.66 3.40
N GLU A 203 25.90 15.31 2.25
CA GLU A 203 25.55 14.77 0.95
C GLU A 203 26.35 13.51 0.64
N ILE A 204 25.67 12.47 0.16
CA ILE A 204 26.29 11.24 -0.35
C ILE A 204 26.71 11.46 -1.80
N LYS A 205 27.98 11.40 -2.06
CA LYS A 205 28.60 11.61 -3.39
C LYS A 205 28.94 10.32 -4.11
N GLY A 206 29.09 9.23 -3.36
CA GLY A 206 29.40 7.92 -3.90
C GLY A 206 29.23 6.79 -2.88
N PRO A 207 29.40 5.52 -3.31
CA PRO A 207 29.21 4.37 -2.43
C PRO A 207 30.23 4.32 -1.27
N ASP A 208 31.41 4.91 -1.43
CA ASP A 208 32.44 4.92 -0.41
C ASP A 208 32.05 5.73 0.84
N ASP A 209 31.08 6.65 0.72
CA ASP A 209 30.57 7.46 1.82
C ASP A 209 29.79 6.60 2.84
N PHE A 210 29.41 5.37 2.48
CA PHE A 210 28.77 4.44 3.40
C PHE A 210 29.76 3.67 4.29
N LYS A 211 31.05 3.65 3.96
CA LYS A 211 32.04 2.88 4.72
C LYS A 211 32.11 3.30 6.17
N GLY A 212 31.77 2.38 7.08
CA GLY A 212 31.76 2.61 8.53
C GLY A 212 30.62 3.48 9.04
N MET A 213 29.71 3.97 8.16
CA MET A 213 28.54 4.73 8.57
C MET A 213 27.59 3.85 9.37
N LYS A 214 27.19 4.33 10.55
CA LYS A 214 26.12 3.70 11.34
C LYS A 214 24.78 4.03 10.71
N PHE A 215 24.29 3.11 9.86
CA PHE A 215 23.09 3.33 9.05
C PHE A 215 21.91 2.52 9.57
N ARG A 216 20.76 3.15 9.77
CA ARG A 216 19.53 2.43 10.15
C ARG A 216 18.76 2.00 8.91
N THR A 217 18.45 0.71 8.84
CA THR A 217 17.52 0.14 7.86
C THR A 217 16.87 -1.13 8.43
N VAL A 218 16.01 -1.79 7.64
CA VAL A 218 15.26 -2.98 8.02
C VAL A 218 15.25 -4.04 6.92
N GLY A 219 14.95 -5.28 7.28
CA GLY A 219 14.74 -6.37 6.32
C GLY A 219 15.99 -6.70 5.49
N LEU A 220 15.79 -7.13 4.25
CA LEU A 220 16.87 -7.47 3.32
C LEU A 220 17.73 -6.26 2.91
N ALA A 221 17.22 -5.04 3.10
CA ALA A 221 18.00 -3.82 2.87
C ALA A 221 19.25 -3.75 3.77
N THR A 222 19.23 -4.41 4.93
CA THR A 222 20.41 -4.60 5.80
C THR A 222 21.59 -5.10 4.98
N GLY A 223 21.44 -6.21 4.26
CA GLY A 223 22.53 -6.77 3.45
C GLY A 223 22.97 -5.87 2.29
N ILE A 224 22.11 -5.03 1.75
CA ILE A 224 22.48 -4.05 0.72
C ILE A 224 23.43 -3.02 1.29
N TYR A 225 23.08 -2.39 2.43
CA TYR A 225 23.91 -1.37 3.04
C TYR A 225 25.20 -1.93 3.65
N GLU A 226 25.16 -3.12 4.24
CA GLU A 226 26.36 -3.86 4.67
C GLU A 226 27.30 -4.15 3.48
N GLY A 227 26.74 -4.56 2.34
CA GLY A 227 27.49 -4.78 1.10
C GLY A 227 28.14 -3.51 0.54
N MET A 228 27.64 -2.32 0.91
CA MET A 228 28.24 -1.02 0.61
C MET A 228 29.23 -0.56 1.71
N GLY A 229 29.41 -1.33 2.76
CA GLY A 229 30.36 -1.05 3.85
C GLY A 229 29.77 -0.31 5.05
N ALA A 230 28.47 -0.13 5.13
CA ALA A 230 27.84 0.46 6.29
C ALA A 230 27.83 -0.50 7.50
N SER A 231 27.82 0.08 8.70
CA SER A 231 27.52 -0.63 9.95
C SER A 231 26.01 -0.50 10.22
N VAL A 232 25.25 -1.54 9.88
CA VAL A 232 23.77 -1.46 9.97
C VAL A 232 23.30 -1.65 11.41
N ILE A 233 22.38 -0.79 11.83
CA ILE A 233 21.73 -0.80 13.14
C ILE A 233 20.22 -0.78 12.91
N SER A 234 19.52 -1.78 13.42
CA SER A 234 18.05 -1.81 13.37
C SER A 234 17.47 -1.19 14.64
N VAL A 235 16.65 -0.17 14.47
CA VAL A 235 15.83 0.42 15.56
C VAL A 235 14.41 0.60 15.07
N PRO A 236 13.41 0.51 15.98
CA PRO A 236 12.01 0.81 15.63
C PRO A 236 11.84 2.20 15.02
N GLY A 237 10.87 2.35 14.11
CA GLY A 237 10.60 3.62 13.44
C GLY A 237 10.43 4.79 14.41
N SER A 238 9.70 4.59 15.50
CA SER A 238 9.50 5.61 16.55
C SER A 238 10.78 6.09 17.26
N GLN A 239 11.90 5.39 17.10
CA GLN A 239 13.19 5.73 17.72
C GLN A 239 14.21 6.30 16.74
N VAL A 240 13.89 6.39 15.45
CA VAL A 240 14.84 6.82 14.42
C VAL A 240 15.31 8.25 14.65
N ALA A 241 14.39 9.22 14.77
CA ALA A 241 14.75 10.62 14.98
C ALA A 241 15.60 10.83 16.25
N SER A 242 15.18 10.22 17.36
CA SER A 242 15.94 10.33 18.62
C SER A 242 17.29 9.62 18.56
N SER A 243 17.44 8.55 17.77
CA SER A 243 18.72 7.87 17.57
C SER A 243 19.67 8.68 16.68
N LEU A 244 19.15 9.38 15.68
CA LEU A 244 19.90 10.34 14.87
C LEU A 244 20.37 11.54 15.70
N ASP A 245 19.49 12.10 16.52
CA ASP A 245 19.79 13.25 17.36
C ASP A 245 20.92 12.95 18.37
N ARG A 246 20.85 11.80 19.03
CA ARG A 246 21.85 11.34 20.01
C ARG A 246 23.12 10.77 19.39
N GLY A 247 23.22 10.65 18.07
CA GLY A 247 24.38 10.09 17.38
C GLY A 247 24.58 8.58 17.56
N LEU A 248 23.53 7.85 17.94
CA LEU A 248 23.54 6.38 17.95
C LEU A 248 23.63 5.82 16.54
N ILE A 249 23.02 6.52 15.58
CA ILE A 249 23.11 6.30 14.15
C ILE A 249 23.48 7.60 13.45
N ASP A 250 24.23 7.50 12.36
CA ASP A 250 24.68 8.65 11.57
C ASP A 250 23.65 9.09 10.56
N ALA A 251 22.99 8.10 9.93
CA ALA A 251 21.95 8.29 8.91
C ALA A 251 20.89 7.17 8.99
N ALA A 252 19.75 7.42 8.38
CA ALA A 252 18.65 6.47 8.34
C ALA A 252 17.80 6.65 7.07
N GLU A 253 17.34 5.55 6.50
CA GLU A 253 16.09 5.55 5.73
C GLU A 253 14.90 5.46 6.69
N PHE A 254 13.72 5.85 6.22
CA PHE A 254 12.52 5.55 6.99
C PHE A 254 11.34 5.23 6.10
N ASN A 255 10.77 6.22 5.37
CA ASN A 255 9.54 5.94 4.66
C ASN A 255 9.27 6.89 3.46
N ASN A 256 8.52 7.95 3.70
CA ASN A 256 8.10 8.92 2.70
C ASN A 256 8.03 10.31 3.32
N THR A 257 7.83 11.35 2.50
CA THR A 257 7.88 12.73 2.97
C THR A 257 6.87 13.04 4.09
N THR A 258 5.67 12.47 4.05
CA THR A 258 4.64 12.68 5.07
C THR A 258 4.98 12.00 6.39
N SER A 259 5.30 10.70 6.35
CA SER A 259 5.75 9.95 7.53
C SER A 259 7.03 10.56 8.13
N ASP A 260 8.01 10.89 7.31
CA ASP A 260 9.30 11.41 7.76
C ASP A 260 9.13 12.72 8.52
N ILE A 261 8.21 13.59 8.08
CA ILE A 261 7.81 14.81 8.81
C ILE A 261 7.13 14.46 10.12
N ALA A 262 6.18 13.52 10.11
CA ALA A 262 5.44 13.11 11.31
C ALA A 262 6.35 12.54 12.41
N TYR A 263 7.44 11.87 12.02
CA TYR A 263 8.45 11.35 12.95
C TYR A 263 9.60 12.31 13.27
N GLY A 264 9.60 13.52 12.71
CA GLY A 264 10.56 14.57 13.05
C GLY A 264 11.94 14.39 12.40
N LEU A 265 12.08 13.60 11.34
CA LEU A 265 13.37 13.40 10.67
C LEU A 265 13.97 14.69 10.09
N PRO A 266 13.16 15.60 9.50
CA PRO A 266 13.65 16.90 9.03
C PRO A 266 14.18 17.83 10.14
N ASP A 267 13.82 17.56 11.39
CA ASP A 267 14.29 18.38 12.53
C ASP A 267 15.71 18.03 12.95
N VAL A 268 16.14 16.78 12.66
CA VAL A 268 17.46 16.25 13.06
C VAL A 268 18.43 16.07 11.90
N ARG A 269 17.95 16.07 10.65
CA ARG A 269 18.77 16.00 9.44
C ARG A 269 18.23 16.93 8.37
N GLN A 270 19.13 17.61 7.64
CA GLN A 270 18.76 18.63 6.66
C GLN A 270 18.95 18.19 5.20
N ILE A 271 19.40 16.98 4.97
CA ILE A 271 19.64 16.43 3.64
C ILE A 271 18.84 15.14 3.47
N LEU A 272 17.91 15.16 2.52
CA LEU A 272 17.19 13.99 2.03
C LEU A 272 17.74 13.57 0.68
N MET A 273 18.35 12.38 0.60
CA MET A 273 18.79 11.80 -0.66
C MET A 273 17.63 11.03 -1.28
N ALA A 274 17.11 11.51 -2.43
CA ALA A 274 15.96 10.93 -3.11
C ALA A 274 16.38 9.82 -4.08
N LYS A 275 15.56 8.77 -4.20
CA LYS A 275 15.73 7.55 -4.99
C LYS A 275 16.67 6.53 -4.37
N SER A 276 16.21 5.28 -4.35
CA SER A 276 16.97 4.14 -3.88
C SER A 276 16.37 2.84 -4.39
N TYR A 277 17.15 1.78 -4.43
CA TYR A 277 16.70 0.42 -4.75
C TYR A 277 16.53 -0.47 -3.51
N HIS A 278 16.82 0.03 -2.32
CA HIS A 278 16.72 -0.79 -1.10
C HIS A 278 15.28 -1.17 -0.74
N GLN A 279 14.32 -0.30 -1.07
CA GLN A 279 12.88 -0.52 -0.98
C GLN A 279 12.20 0.19 -2.16
N ALA A 280 12.18 -0.48 -3.31
CA ALA A 280 11.64 0.10 -4.55
C ALA A 280 10.13 0.35 -4.46
N SER A 281 9.40 -0.52 -3.73
CA SER A 281 8.01 -0.31 -3.30
C SER A 281 7.71 -1.29 -2.18
N GLU A 282 7.55 -0.83 -0.97
CA GLU A 282 7.08 -1.67 0.11
C GLU A 282 5.56 -1.80 0.06
N ILE A 283 5.04 -2.98 0.40
CA ILE A 283 3.61 -3.22 0.39
C ILE A 283 3.16 -3.51 1.82
N LEU A 284 2.22 -2.70 2.31
CA LEU A 284 1.66 -2.92 3.63
C LEU A 284 0.75 -4.15 3.63
N ASN A 285 0.58 -4.75 4.79
CA ASN A 285 -0.35 -5.87 4.93
C ASN A 285 -1.13 -5.81 6.24
N VAL A 286 -2.28 -6.44 6.23
CA VAL A 286 -3.00 -6.83 7.44
C VAL A 286 -2.88 -8.34 7.60
N SER A 287 -2.29 -8.77 8.72
CA SER A 287 -2.29 -10.17 9.13
C SER A 287 -3.38 -10.38 10.18
N ILE A 288 -4.24 -11.37 9.99
CA ILE A 288 -5.37 -11.68 10.86
C ILE A 288 -5.15 -13.06 11.46
N ASN A 289 -5.49 -13.26 12.72
CA ASN A 289 -5.50 -14.56 13.35
C ASN A 289 -6.38 -15.52 12.53
N LYS A 290 -5.79 -16.62 12.05
CA LYS A 290 -6.47 -17.53 11.11
C LYS A 290 -7.72 -18.16 11.70
N THR A 291 -7.73 -18.49 12.98
CA THR A 291 -8.91 -19.03 13.66
C THR A 291 -10.07 -18.01 13.65
N LYS A 292 -9.77 -16.73 13.87
CA LYS A 292 -10.76 -15.64 13.78
C LYS A 292 -11.24 -15.41 12.35
N TRP A 293 -10.34 -15.50 11.38
CA TRP A 293 -10.66 -15.41 9.96
C TRP A 293 -11.57 -16.55 9.51
N ASP A 294 -11.24 -17.80 9.86
CA ASP A 294 -11.98 -18.98 9.45
C ASP A 294 -13.40 -19.01 10.06
N ALA A 295 -13.55 -18.43 11.27
CA ALA A 295 -14.84 -18.29 11.93
C ALA A 295 -15.74 -17.18 11.37
N LEU A 296 -15.18 -16.28 10.54
CA LEU A 296 -15.92 -15.17 9.95
C LEU A 296 -16.89 -15.65 8.89
N PRO A 297 -18.17 -15.19 8.87
CA PRO A 297 -19.10 -15.44 7.77
C PRO A 297 -18.52 -15.11 6.41
N LYS A 298 -18.86 -15.86 5.37
CA LYS A 298 -18.26 -15.73 4.03
C LYS A 298 -18.46 -14.35 3.39
N ASP A 299 -19.61 -13.73 3.63
CA ASP A 299 -19.89 -12.37 3.17
C ASP A 299 -18.98 -11.33 3.85
N LEU A 300 -18.70 -11.48 5.16
CA LEU A 300 -17.76 -10.62 5.88
C LEU A 300 -16.29 -10.87 5.44
N GLN A 301 -15.93 -12.13 5.14
CA GLN A 301 -14.62 -12.42 4.52
C GLN A 301 -14.48 -11.72 3.17
N ALA A 302 -15.54 -11.72 2.34
CA ALA A 302 -15.55 -11.00 1.06
C ALA A 302 -15.42 -9.49 1.26
N ILE A 303 -16.11 -8.92 2.24
CA ILE A 303 -16.01 -7.49 2.59
C ILE A 303 -14.57 -7.12 2.97
N VAL A 304 -13.92 -7.88 3.84
CA VAL A 304 -12.52 -7.63 4.22
C VAL A 304 -11.60 -7.67 2.99
N LYS A 305 -11.76 -8.68 2.13
CA LYS A 305 -10.99 -8.81 0.89
C LYS A 305 -11.18 -7.61 -0.05
N TYR A 306 -12.42 -7.21 -0.30
CA TYR A 306 -12.70 -6.08 -1.21
C TYR A 306 -12.34 -4.73 -0.61
N ALA A 307 -12.47 -4.55 0.72
CA ALA A 307 -11.93 -3.39 1.41
C ALA A 307 -10.42 -3.28 1.23
N THR A 308 -9.71 -4.42 1.26
CA THR A 308 -8.26 -4.45 1.01
C THR A 308 -7.91 -4.01 -0.42
N TRP A 309 -8.67 -4.46 -1.41
CA TRP A 309 -8.48 -3.98 -2.79
C TRP A 309 -8.80 -2.50 -2.96
N ALA A 310 -9.92 -2.03 -2.40
CA ALA A 310 -10.29 -0.62 -2.42
C ALA A 310 -9.26 0.25 -1.69
N GLY A 311 -8.80 -0.20 -0.52
CA GLY A 311 -7.76 0.47 0.26
C GLY A 311 -6.41 0.56 -0.47
N SER A 312 -6.11 -0.37 -1.40
CA SER A 312 -4.91 -0.25 -2.25
C SER A 312 -4.97 0.98 -3.15
N GLY A 313 -6.11 1.22 -3.81
CA GLY A 313 -6.31 2.39 -4.66
C GLY A 313 -6.32 3.69 -3.85
N SER A 314 -7.16 3.75 -2.82
CA SER A 314 -7.30 4.93 -1.95
C SER A 314 -5.97 5.30 -1.29
N GLY A 315 -5.19 4.33 -0.80
CA GLY A 315 -3.88 4.56 -0.21
C GLY A 315 -2.86 5.15 -1.19
N VAL A 316 -2.84 4.67 -2.44
CA VAL A 316 -1.99 5.25 -3.50
C VAL A 316 -2.37 6.70 -3.78
N TRP A 317 -3.67 7.00 -3.92
CA TRP A 317 -4.13 8.36 -4.20
C TRP A 317 -3.82 9.32 -3.06
N ARG A 318 -4.07 8.90 -1.81
CA ARG A 318 -3.70 9.65 -0.61
C ARG A 318 -2.18 9.90 -0.55
N SER A 319 -1.37 8.87 -0.79
CA SER A 319 0.09 8.99 -0.81
C SER A 319 0.57 10.02 -1.84
N ILE A 320 -0.01 10.03 -3.04
CA ILE A 320 0.37 11.00 -4.08
C ILE A 320 0.04 12.42 -3.64
N ASP A 321 -1.17 12.64 -3.12
CA ASP A 321 -1.60 13.96 -2.67
C ASP A 321 -0.79 14.46 -1.48
N GLU A 322 -0.72 13.70 -0.40
CA GLU A 322 -0.07 14.14 0.84
C GLU A 322 1.44 14.23 0.71
N ASN A 323 2.10 13.22 0.12
CA ASN A 323 3.55 13.27 -0.07
C ASN A 323 3.98 14.41 -0.99
N SER A 324 3.19 14.74 -2.02
CA SER A 324 3.53 15.88 -2.90
C SER A 324 3.38 17.24 -2.20
N ARG A 325 2.37 17.40 -1.34
CA ARG A 325 2.23 18.59 -0.50
C ARG A 325 3.36 18.71 0.52
N ASP A 326 3.72 17.60 1.14
CA ASP A 326 4.75 17.56 2.18
C ASP A 326 6.16 17.67 1.60
N TYR A 327 6.39 17.16 0.39
CA TYR A 327 7.60 17.45 -0.37
C TYR A 327 7.82 18.96 -0.52
N LYS A 328 6.75 19.72 -0.85
CA LYS A 328 6.85 21.19 -0.90
C LYS A 328 7.14 21.80 0.48
N LYS A 329 6.50 21.31 1.55
CA LYS A 329 6.80 21.79 2.92
C LYS A 329 8.26 21.58 3.29
N LEU A 330 8.87 20.46 2.90
CA LEU A 330 10.29 20.19 3.12
C LEU A 330 11.17 21.23 2.41
N LEU A 331 10.87 21.56 1.15
CA LEU A 331 11.57 22.58 0.39
C LEU A 331 11.41 23.97 1.04
N ASP A 332 10.19 24.34 1.47
CA ASP A 332 9.90 25.62 2.14
C ASP A 332 10.63 25.74 3.49
N ARG A 333 10.92 24.61 4.16
CA ARG A 333 11.74 24.52 5.38
C ARG A 333 13.25 24.56 5.11
N GLY A 334 13.67 24.63 3.85
CA GLY A 334 15.09 24.66 3.46
C GLY A 334 15.77 23.29 3.46
N ILE A 335 15.02 22.18 3.53
CA ILE A 335 15.59 20.84 3.40
C ILE A 335 16.18 20.67 2.00
N LYS A 336 17.42 20.20 1.95
CA LYS A 336 18.09 19.87 0.68
C LYS A 336 17.66 18.49 0.21
N ILE A 337 16.84 18.46 -0.84
CA ILE A 337 16.42 17.20 -1.48
C ILE A 337 17.33 16.97 -2.68
N ILE A 338 18.19 15.96 -2.58
CA ILE A 338 19.27 15.69 -3.54
C ILE A 338 19.02 14.36 -4.23
N LYS A 339 19.16 14.34 -5.55
CA LYS A 339 19.06 13.11 -6.32
C LYS A 339 20.26 12.20 -6.03
N THR A 340 20.01 10.97 -5.64
CA THR A 340 21.05 9.97 -5.39
C THR A 340 21.92 9.77 -6.62
N PRO A 341 23.26 9.79 -6.50
CA PRO A 341 24.19 9.52 -7.58
C PRO A 341 23.98 8.12 -8.19
N GLN A 342 24.12 8.00 -9.51
CA GLN A 342 23.98 6.71 -10.19
C GLN A 342 24.95 5.66 -9.66
N SER A 343 26.18 6.05 -9.30
CA SER A 343 27.17 5.14 -8.72
C SER A 343 26.70 4.49 -7.40
N VAL A 344 25.89 5.18 -6.59
CA VAL A 344 25.29 4.63 -5.39
C VAL A 344 24.21 3.62 -5.75
N LEU A 345 23.34 3.97 -6.71
CA LEU A 345 22.30 3.07 -7.18
C LEU A 345 22.86 1.77 -7.77
N ASP A 346 23.94 1.89 -8.57
CA ASP A 346 24.65 0.73 -9.14
C ASP A 346 25.29 -0.13 -8.05
N ALA A 347 25.86 0.50 -7.01
CA ALA A 347 26.40 -0.21 -5.86
C ALA A 347 25.33 -0.97 -5.06
N GLN A 348 24.12 -0.39 -4.91
CA GLN A 348 22.99 -1.08 -4.28
C GLN A 348 22.61 -2.35 -5.06
N LEU A 349 22.53 -2.28 -6.40
CA LEU A 349 22.21 -3.45 -7.22
C LEU A 349 23.30 -4.53 -7.12
N LYS A 350 24.57 -4.14 -7.14
CA LYS A 350 25.68 -5.07 -6.94
C LYS A 350 25.65 -5.72 -5.55
N ALA A 351 25.35 -4.96 -4.52
CA ALA A 351 25.17 -5.49 -3.17
C ALA A 351 23.97 -6.44 -3.09
N TRP A 352 22.87 -6.12 -3.78
CA TRP A 352 21.70 -6.99 -3.89
C TRP A 352 22.03 -8.35 -4.52
N ASP A 353 22.85 -8.40 -5.58
CA ASP A 353 23.30 -9.67 -6.17
C ASP A 353 23.99 -10.54 -5.12
N THR A 354 24.78 -9.94 -4.24
CA THR A 354 25.45 -10.65 -3.12
C THR A 354 24.44 -11.15 -2.08
N VAL A 355 23.42 -10.34 -1.75
CA VAL A 355 22.31 -10.75 -0.86
C VAL A 355 21.59 -11.95 -1.45
N VAL A 356 21.20 -11.87 -2.71
CA VAL A 356 20.51 -12.97 -3.41
C VAL A 356 21.35 -14.25 -3.41
N ALA A 357 22.64 -14.15 -3.73
CA ALA A 357 23.52 -15.31 -3.77
C ALA A 357 23.67 -15.96 -2.38
N LYS A 358 23.75 -15.16 -1.32
CA LYS A 358 23.83 -15.63 0.07
C LYS A 358 22.52 -16.32 0.50
N GLU A 359 21.39 -15.62 0.34
CA GLU A 359 20.09 -16.11 0.81
C GLU A 359 19.63 -17.35 0.03
N SER A 360 19.91 -17.39 -1.28
CA SER A 360 19.55 -18.54 -2.14
C SER A 360 20.29 -19.82 -1.78
N LYS A 361 21.44 -19.73 -1.09
CA LYS A 361 22.23 -20.89 -0.73
C LYS A 361 21.55 -21.75 0.36
N ASP A 362 20.95 -21.10 1.34
CA ASP A 362 20.52 -21.76 2.56
C ASP A 362 19.01 -21.62 2.85
N ASN A 363 18.26 -20.84 2.02
CA ASN A 363 16.82 -20.60 2.19
C ASN A 363 16.01 -20.97 0.93
N PRO A 364 15.46 -22.18 0.86
CA PRO A 364 14.66 -22.61 -0.29
C PRO A 364 13.36 -21.82 -0.45
N GLU A 365 12.79 -21.26 0.63
CA GLU A 365 11.59 -20.41 0.55
C GLU A 365 11.93 -19.05 -0.10
N PHE A 366 13.11 -18.52 0.18
CA PHE A 366 13.63 -17.33 -0.49
C PHE A 366 13.74 -17.57 -2.01
N VAL A 367 14.34 -18.70 -2.42
CA VAL A 367 14.48 -19.08 -3.82
C VAL A 367 13.11 -19.20 -4.48
N LYS A 368 12.18 -19.93 -3.85
CA LYS A 368 10.83 -20.15 -4.36
C LYS A 368 10.09 -18.83 -4.60
N MET A 369 10.14 -17.91 -3.65
CA MET A 369 9.48 -16.62 -3.77
C MET A 369 10.15 -15.73 -4.83
N LEU A 370 11.48 -15.65 -4.81
CA LEU A 370 12.26 -14.85 -5.76
C LEU A 370 12.05 -15.32 -7.21
N ASP A 371 12.05 -16.64 -7.44
CA ASP A 371 11.83 -17.20 -8.77
C ASP A 371 10.41 -16.96 -9.29
N SER A 372 9.41 -17.03 -8.41
CA SER A 372 8.04 -16.68 -8.76
C SER A 372 7.94 -15.19 -9.17
N GLN A 373 8.55 -14.29 -8.42
CA GLN A 373 8.61 -12.86 -8.76
C GLN A 373 9.35 -12.62 -10.08
N ARG A 374 10.46 -13.33 -10.30
CA ARG A 374 11.26 -13.23 -11.54
C ARG A 374 10.47 -13.69 -12.77
N GLN A 375 9.80 -14.82 -12.70
CA GLN A 375 8.95 -15.34 -13.79
C GLN A 375 7.80 -14.39 -14.11
N TRP A 376 7.19 -13.81 -13.10
CA TRP A 376 6.16 -12.80 -13.30
C TRP A 376 6.71 -11.55 -13.98
N ALA A 377 7.80 -10.99 -13.50
CA ALA A 377 8.46 -9.81 -14.06
C ALA A 377 8.87 -10.04 -15.52
N GLN A 378 9.47 -11.20 -15.84
CA GLN A 378 9.85 -11.58 -17.22
C GLN A 378 8.64 -11.63 -18.17
N ARG A 379 7.44 -11.91 -17.69
CA ARG A 379 6.20 -11.88 -18.48
C ARG A 379 5.63 -10.48 -18.62
N VAL A 380 5.67 -9.68 -17.55
CA VAL A 380 4.99 -8.38 -17.49
C VAL A 380 5.81 -7.28 -18.17
N PHE A 381 7.14 -7.26 -18.01
CA PHE A 381 7.95 -6.16 -18.54
C PHE A 381 7.91 -6.02 -20.07
N PRO A 382 8.02 -7.08 -20.90
CA PRO A 382 7.93 -6.91 -22.34
C PRO A 382 6.58 -6.31 -22.78
N TRP A 383 5.51 -6.69 -22.11
CA TRP A 383 4.19 -6.12 -22.37
C TRP A 383 4.11 -4.65 -21.93
N ALA A 384 4.59 -4.33 -20.73
CA ALA A 384 4.56 -2.97 -20.21
C ALA A 384 5.42 -2.00 -21.04
N ASP A 385 6.62 -2.45 -21.45
CA ASP A 385 7.52 -1.68 -22.33
C ASP A 385 6.89 -1.42 -23.70
N ALA A 386 6.19 -2.40 -24.25
CA ALA A 386 5.56 -2.28 -25.56
C ALA A 386 4.36 -1.30 -25.59
N ILE A 387 3.63 -1.14 -24.50
CA ILE A 387 2.36 -0.40 -24.51
C ILE A 387 2.30 0.81 -23.56
N ASN A 388 3.18 0.91 -22.58
CA ASN A 388 3.13 1.98 -21.59
C ASN A 388 4.17 3.06 -21.85
N ILE A 389 3.74 4.31 -21.73
CA ILE A 389 4.66 5.45 -21.58
C ILE A 389 5.18 5.42 -20.14
N PRO A 390 6.50 5.56 -19.90
CA PRO A 390 7.06 5.65 -18.56
C PRO A 390 6.36 6.74 -17.74
N THR A 391 6.05 6.43 -16.48
CA THR A 391 5.39 7.39 -15.58
C THR A 391 6.31 7.68 -14.38
N PRO A 392 6.61 8.95 -14.07
CA PRO A 392 6.24 10.15 -14.83
C PRO A 392 7.00 10.26 -16.15
N ASP A 393 6.31 10.74 -17.20
CA ASP A 393 6.94 11.02 -18.50
C ASP A 393 7.74 12.34 -18.45
N PRO A 394 9.09 12.30 -18.52
CA PRO A 394 9.90 13.50 -18.40
C PRO A 394 9.74 14.47 -19.58
N VAL A 395 9.27 13.99 -20.73
CA VAL A 395 9.08 14.83 -21.93
C VAL A 395 7.82 15.67 -21.77
N SER A 396 6.69 15.03 -21.43
CA SER A 396 5.44 15.72 -21.16
C SER A 396 5.57 16.69 -19.99
N TYR A 397 6.20 16.27 -18.89
CA TYR A 397 6.45 17.13 -17.74
C TYR A 397 7.20 18.41 -18.12
N LYS A 398 8.33 18.28 -18.84
CA LYS A 398 9.12 19.44 -19.28
C LYS A 398 8.35 20.37 -20.23
N ALA A 399 7.48 19.81 -21.06
CA ALA A 399 6.68 20.59 -21.98
C ALA A 399 5.57 21.40 -21.29
N MET A 400 5.00 20.88 -20.19
CA MET A 400 3.90 21.53 -19.46
C MET A 400 4.35 22.67 -18.57
N PHE A 401 5.60 22.67 -18.10
CA PHE A 401 6.11 23.64 -17.12
C PHE A 401 7.25 24.53 -17.69
N LYS A 402 7.35 24.63 -19.00
CA LYS A 402 8.13 25.63 -19.71
C LYS A 402 7.27 26.87 -19.93
#